data_353221a2b9a5fe304ca8076907bb5612
#
_entry.id   353221a2b9a5fe304ca8076907bb5612
#
_cell.length_a   1.000
_cell.length_b   1.000
_cell.length_c   1.000
_cell.angle_alpha   90.00
_cell.angle_beta   90.00
_cell.angle_gamma   90.00
#
_symmetry.space_group_name_H-M   'P 1'
#
loop_
_entity.id
_entity.type
_entity.pdbx_description
1 polymer ?
#
loop_
_entity_poly.entity_id
_entity_poly.type
_entity_poly.pdbx_seq_one_letter_code
_entity_poly.pdbx_strand_id
1 'polypeptide(L)'
;YFSPKASYGSGNKPVVTEFKEMVCSLHSQGMNFILDMYFEGKSPEFITRCLRYYAQEYHVDGFHVTSDKMDLEWLRQDPVLAYCKIFGDGYQADSQGMYMEMNDGFMINARRFLKSDEGQTEGFYHYFKQQRQDGENLHYITQHNGFTLRDLISYDIKHNEKNGEKNRDGTQYNYSWNCGMEGYTRKKPVLAMRRKQDRNAWVMLLLGMAPPMILAGDEFGNSQKGNNNAYCQDNPTTWLNWNDLEKNTETFDFVRELLAFRKRHPLYHNKEFLRGSDYRSLGAPDVSCHGREPWTADFSYYSRELGILYYGAYFGGESLYFAFNFHWEAHEFYLPDIQKGKTWKVLY
;
A
#
# COMPACT_ATOMS: atom_id res chain seq x y z
N TYR A 1 -4.34 -25.32 -12.73
CA TYR A 1 -4.34 -23.94 -13.25
C TYR A 1 -5.69 -23.51 -13.83
N PHE A 2 -6.54 -24.40 -14.33
CA PHE A 2 -7.82 -24.05 -14.99
C PHE A 2 -9.06 -24.35 -14.13
N SER A 3 -8.90 -24.58 -12.83
CA SER A 3 -10.02 -24.85 -11.92
C SER A 3 -9.71 -24.29 -10.53
N PRO A 4 -10.70 -23.71 -9.83
CA PRO A 4 -10.58 -23.39 -8.42
C PRO A 4 -10.20 -24.63 -7.59
N LYS A 5 -9.44 -24.41 -6.52
CA LYS A 5 -9.01 -25.50 -5.63
C LYS A 5 -10.20 -26.01 -4.82
N ALA A 6 -10.48 -27.31 -4.93
CA ALA A 6 -11.64 -27.93 -4.28
C ALA A 6 -11.70 -27.72 -2.76
N SER A 7 -10.53 -27.66 -2.09
CA SER A 7 -10.46 -27.43 -0.65
C SER A 7 -10.90 -26.02 -0.19
N TYR A 8 -11.10 -25.07 -1.11
CA TYR A 8 -11.64 -23.74 -0.79
C TYR A 8 -13.17 -23.67 -0.86
N GLY A 9 -13.81 -24.72 -1.38
CA GLY A 9 -15.26 -24.80 -1.41
C GLY A 9 -15.83 -25.20 -0.04
N SER A 10 -17.07 -24.78 0.22
CA SER A 10 -17.80 -25.13 1.45
C SER A 10 -18.23 -26.61 1.52
N GLY A 11 -18.15 -27.32 0.40
CA GLY A 11 -18.67 -28.69 0.25
C GLY A 11 -20.19 -28.79 0.00
N ASN A 12 -20.91 -27.68 0.05
CA ASN A 12 -22.37 -27.66 -0.18
C ASN A 12 -22.74 -27.58 -1.67
N LYS A 13 -21.83 -27.02 -2.48
CA LYS A 13 -21.97 -26.86 -3.93
C LYS A 13 -20.65 -27.17 -4.62
N PRO A 14 -20.65 -27.39 -5.96
CA PRO A 14 -19.39 -27.44 -6.70
C PRO A 14 -18.58 -26.14 -6.51
N VAL A 15 -17.28 -26.27 -6.23
CA VAL A 15 -16.39 -25.11 -5.99
C VAL A 15 -16.40 -24.09 -7.13
N VAL A 16 -16.59 -24.55 -8.36
CA VAL A 16 -16.74 -23.69 -9.55
C VAL A 16 -17.96 -22.78 -9.41
N THR A 17 -19.08 -23.31 -8.95
CA THR A 17 -20.32 -22.55 -8.72
C THR A 17 -20.14 -21.53 -7.61
N GLU A 18 -19.55 -21.95 -6.48
CA GLU A 18 -19.28 -21.04 -5.35
C GLU A 18 -18.34 -19.90 -5.75
N PHE A 19 -17.32 -20.19 -6.56
CA PHE A 19 -16.39 -19.18 -7.04
C PHE A 19 -17.08 -18.15 -7.94
N LYS A 20 -17.94 -18.61 -8.89
CA LYS A 20 -18.75 -17.71 -9.74
C LYS A 20 -19.72 -16.86 -8.91
N GLU A 21 -20.39 -17.45 -7.94
CA GLU A 21 -21.29 -16.72 -7.03
C GLU A 21 -20.57 -15.66 -6.22
N MET A 22 -19.34 -15.96 -5.73
CA MET A 22 -18.48 -15.01 -5.03
C MET A 22 -18.12 -13.82 -5.92
N VAL A 23 -17.61 -14.07 -7.13
CA VAL A 23 -17.25 -12.98 -8.06
C VAL A 23 -18.47 -12.13 -8.41
N CYS A 24 -19.62 -12.76 -8.70
CA CYS A 24 -20.86 -12.05 -8.96
C CYS A 24 -21.31 -11.17 -7.78
N SER A 25 -21.16 -11.68 -6.55
CA SER A 25 -21.49 -10.92 -5.33
C SER A 25 -20.59 -9.71 -5.16
N LEU A 26 -19.27 -9.82 -5.42
CA LEU A 26 -18.35 -8.71 -5.40
C LEU A 26 -18.70 -7.65 -6.45
N HIS A 27 -19.00 -8.06 -7.68
CA HIS A 27 -19.41 -7.16 -8.75
C HIS A 27 -20.71 -6.40 -8.40
N SER A 28 -21.68 -7.07 -7.75
CA SER A 28 -22.92 -6.43 -7.31
C SER A 28 -22.68 -5.30 -6.29
N GLN A 29 -21.56 -5.33 -5.58
CA GLN A 29 -21.12 -4.29 -4.65
C GLN A 29 -20.18 -3.25 -5.29
N GLY A 30 -19.94 -3.33 -6.61
CA GLY A 30 -19.05 -2.45 -7.34
C GLY A 30 -17.57 -2.71 -7.09
N MET A 31 -17.20 -3.92 -6.63
CA MET A 31 -15.83 -4.35 -6.40
C MET A 31 -15.33 -5.20 -7.57
N ASN A 32 -14.11 -4.93 -8.05
CA ASN A 32 -13.41 -5.79 -8.97
C ASN A 32 -12.71 -6.93 -8.20
N PHE A 33 -12.57 -8.07 -8.85
CA PHE A 33 -11.87 -9.23 -8.32
C PHE A 33 -10.56 -9.46 -9.08
N ILE A 34 -9.44 -9.44 -8.36
CA ILE A 34 -8.09 -9.70 -8.90
C ILE A 34 -7.62 -11.05 -8.37
N LEU A 35 -7.19 -11.93 -9.25
CA LEU A 35 -6.70 -13.27 -8.89
C LEU A 35 -5.17 -13.29 -8.87
N ASP A 36 -4.59 -13.72 -7.75
CA ASP A 36 -3.16 -13.95 -7.62
C ASP A 36 -2.79 -15.32 -8.18
N MET A 37 -1.84 -15.35 -9.13
CA MET A 37 -1.45 -16.57 -9.84
C MET A 37 0.08 -16.68 -9.99
N TYR A 38 0.60 -17.83 -9.60
CA TYR A 38 2.00 -18.18 -9.71
C TYR A 38 2.24 -19.21 -10.81
N PHE A 39 3.15 -18.89 -11.73
CA PHE A 39 3.50 -19.73 -12.88
C PHE A 39 5.01 -19.97 -12.97
N GLU A 40 5.50 -20.99 -12.37
CA GLU A 40 6.89 -21.41 -12.50
C GLU A 40 7.07 -22.33 -13.71
N GLY A 41 8.04 -22.02 -14.57
CA GLY A 41 8.42 -22.85 -15.73
C GLY A 41 7.33 -23.01 -16.79
N LYS A 42 6.27 -22.19 -16.79
CA LYS A 42 5.21 -22.25 -17.80
C LYS A 42 5.50 -21.33 -18.98
N SER A 43 5.10 -21.77 -20.18
CA SER A 43 5.28 -20.92 -21.37
C SER A 43 4.31 -19.73 -21.36
N PRO A 44 4.65 -18.61 -22.05
CA PRO A 44 3.76 -17.47 -22.18
C PRO A 44 2.39 -17.82 -22.75
N GLU A 45 2.31 -18.74 -23.69
CA GLU A 45 1.05 -19.19 -24.29
C GLU A 45 0.17 -19.93 -23.27
N PHE A 46 0.78 -20.75 -22.40
CA PHE A 46 0.06 -21.44 -21.34
C PHE A 46 -0.50 -20.43 -20.33
N ILE A 47 0.32 -19.46 -19.92
CA ILE A 47 -0.08 -18.41 -18.99
C ILE A 47 -1.23 -17.60 -19.59
N THR A 48 -1.07 -17.05 -20.80
CA THR A 48 -2.10 -16.29 -21.50
C THR A 48 -3.42 -17.06 -21.61
N ARG A 49 -3.37 -18.33 -22.01
CA ARG A 49 -4.55 -19.19 -22.11
C ARG A 49 -5.24 -19.39 -20.75
N CYS A 50 -4.46 -19.53 -19.68
CA CYS A 50 -5.00 -19.70 -18.33
C CYS A 50 -5.69 -18.41 -17.85
N LEU A 51 -5.03 -17.25 -17.99
CA LEU A 51 -5.60 -15.96 -17.59
C LEU A 51 -6.88 -15.65 -18.38
N ARG A 52 -6.85 -15.87 -19.71
CA ARG A 52 -8.04 -15.69 -20.57
C ARG A 52 -9.20 -16.58 -20.14
N TYR A 53 -8.92 -17.83 -19.76
CA TYR A 53 -9.95 -18.74 -19.25
C TYR A 53 -10.64 -18.19 -18.00
N TYR A 54 -9.88 -17.69 -17.02
CA TYR A 54 -10.45 -17.09 -15.82
C TYR A 54 -11.20 -15.79 -16.11
N ALA A 55 -10.69 -14.96 -16.99
CA ALA A 55 -11.39 -13.73 -17.40
C ALA A 55 -12.74 -14.03 -18.08
N GLN A 56 -12.80 -15.02 -18.96
CA GLN A 56 -14.02 -15.36 -19.71
C GLN A 56 -14.99 -16.22 -18.91
N GLU A 57 -14.50 -17.23 -18.20
CA GLU A 57 -15.33 -18.21 -17.52
C GLU A 57 -15.82 -17.75 -16.15
N TYR A 58 -14.98 -16.98 -15.43
CA TYR A 58 -15.27 -16.55 -14.06
C TYR A 58 -15.44 -15.04 -13.94
N HIS A 59 -15.27 -14.29 -15.03
CA HIS A 59 -15.35 -12.81 -15.06
C HIS A 59 -14.36 -12.16 -14.08
N VAL A 60 -13.15 -12.70 -13.94
CA VAL A 60 -12.08 -12.10 -13.17
C VAL A 60 -11.62 -10.81 -13.86
N ASP A 61 -11.53 -9.70 -13.12
CA ASP A 61 -11.24 -8.37 -13.67
C ASP A 61 -9.76 -8.09 -13.85
N GLY A 62 -8.91 -8.93 -13.25
CA GLY A 62 -7.48 -8.77 -13.36
C GLY A 62 -6.70 -9.84 -12.63
N PHE A 63 -5.38 -9.74 -12.72
CA PHE A 63 -4.47 -10.75 -12.22
C PHE A 63 -3.24 -10.11 -11.60
N HIS A 64 -2.83 -10.61 -10.44
CA HIS A 64 -1.47 -10.49 -9.95
C HIS A 64 -0.72 -11.71 -10.43
N VAL A 65 0.32 -11.51 -11.24
CA VAL A 65 1.01 -12.63 -11.89
C VAL A 65 2.47 -12.65 -11.50
N THR A 66 2.90 -13.74 -10.91
CA THR A 66 4.31 -14.05 -10.66
C THR A 66 4.77 -15.13 -11.61
N SER A 67 5.75 -14.83 -12.46
CA SER A 67 6.30 -15.77 -13.45
C SER A 67 7.73 -15.40 -13.85
N ASP A 68 8.54 -16.42 -14.12
CA ASP A 68 9.88 -16.31 -14.68
C ASP A 68 9.91 -16.13 -16.21
N LYS A 69 8.76 -16.28 -16.88
CA LYS A 69 8.63 -16.28 -18.35
C LYS A 69 7.46 -15.45 -18.87
N MET A 70 7.04 -14.44 -18.13
CA MET A 70 5.93 -13.61 -18.56
C MET A 70 6.35 -12.67 -19.70
N ASP A 71 5.56 -12.65 -20.77
CA ASP A 71 5.66 -11.67 -21.83
C ASP A 71 4.46 -10.72 -21.78
N LEU A 72 4.71 -9.47 -21.35
CA LEU A 72 3.69 -8.44 -21.23
C LEU A 72 3.11 -8.01 -22.55
N GLU A 73 3.93 -7.97 -23.59
CA GLU A 73 3.48 -7.55 -24.92
C GLU A 73 2.43 -8.53 -25.47
N TRP A 74 2.60 -9.80 -25.20
CA TRP A 74 1.59 -10.82 -25.51
C TRP A 74 0.27 -10.59 -24.80
N LEU A 75 0.30 -10.20 -23.51
CA LEU A 75 -0.92 -9.92 -22.76
C LEU A 75 -1.62 -8.66 -23.28
N ARG A 76 -0.87 -7.63 -23.62
CA ARG A 76 -1.41 -6.38 -24.17
C ARG A 76 -2.09 -6.58 -25.53
N GLN A 77 -1.57 -7.50 -26.35
CA GLN A 77 -2.12 -7.82 -27.66
C GLN A 77 -3.30 -8.81 -27.59
N ASP A 78 -3.51 -9.46 -26.46
CA ASP A 78 -4.62 -10.38 -26.27
C ASP A 78 -5.96 -9.62 -26.18
N PRO A 79 -6.96 -9.90 -27.05
CA PRO A 79 -8.20 -9.13 -27.09
C PRO A 79 -9.07 -9.23 -25.82
N VAL A 80 -8.83 -10.23 -24.98
CA VAL A 80 -9.54 -10.38 -23.71
C VAL A 80 -8.73 -9.73 -22.57
N LEU A 81 -7.44 -10.02 -22.49
CA LEU A 81 -6.58 -9.57 -21.39
C LEU A 81 -6.20 -8.10 -21.49
N ALA A 82 -6.31 -7.49 -22.67
CA ALA A 82 -6.12 -6.04 -22.84
C ALA A 82 -7.08 -5.18 -21.99
N TYR A 83 -8.19 -5.75 -21.54
CA TYR A 83 -9.15 -5.09 -20.65
C TYR A 83 -9.03 -5.50 -19.19
N CYS A 84 -8.12 -6.43 -18.86
CA CYS A 84 -7.88 -6.87 -17.50
C CYS A 84 -6.79 -6.03 -16.82
N LYS A 85 -6.93 -5.81 -15.52
CA LYS A 85 -5.87 -5.21 -14.71
C LYS A 85 -4.78 -6.25 -14.46
N ILE A 86 -3.54 -5.91 -14.77
CA ILE A 86 -2.40 -6.82 -14.56
C ILE A 86 -1.44 -6.18 -13.56
N PHE A 87 -1.10 -6.91 -12.52
CA PHE A 87 -0.14 -6.54 -11.50
C PHE A 87 1.03 -7.52 -11.51
N GLY A 88 2.21 -7.04 -11.23
CA GLY A 88 3.39 -7.90 -11.06
C GLY A 88 4.67 -7.12 -10.90
N ASP A 89 5.75 -7.86 -10.71
CA ASP A 89 7.09 -7.29 -10.60
C ASP A 89 7.71 -7.17 -12.01
N GLY A 90 8.41 -6.07 -12.28
CA GLY A 90 9.07 -5.83 -13.56
C GLY A 90 8.15 -5.46 -14.72
N TYR A 91 6.92 -5.06 -14.44
CA TYR A 91 5.98 -4.57 -15.45
C TYR A 91 6.04 -3.05 -15.55
N GLN A 92 6.28 -2.55 -16.74
CA GLN A 92 6.13 -1.11 -16.96
C GLN A 92 4.66 -0.73 -16.83
N ALA A 93 4.37 0.13 -15.87
CA ALA A 93 3.05 0.72 -15.71
C ALA A 93 2.62 1.46 -16.98
N ASP A 94 1.34 1.45 -17.28
CA ASP A 94 0.79 2.18 -18.41
C ASP A 94 -0.04 3.39 -17.94
N SER A 95 -0.19 4.38 -18.81
CA SER A 95 -0.95 5.60 -18.52
C SER A 95 -2.45 5.35 -18.30
N GLN A 96 -2.97 4.20 -18.71
CA GLN A 96 -4.36 3.81 -18.51
C GLN A 96 -4.56 3.11 -17.16
N GLY A 97 -3.45 2.66 -16.53
CA GLY A 97 -3.46 1.95 -15.25
C GLY A 97 -4.05 0.55 -15.35
N MET A 98 -3.93 -0.07 -16.50
CA MET A 98 -4.24 -1.49 -16.69
C MET A 98 -3.08 -2.37 -16.27
N TYR A 99 -1.85 -1.87 -16.42
CA TYR A 99 -0.62 -2.50 -15.96
C TYR A 99 -0.06 -1.71 -14.79
N MET A 100 0.15 -2.38 -13.66
CA MET A 100 0.65 -1.78 -12.43
C MET A 100 1.81 -2.59 -11.88
N GLU A 101 2.80 -1.91 -11.38
CA GLU A 101 3.97 -2.49 -10.76
C GLU A 101 3.99 -2.17 -9.27
N MET A 102 4.32 -3.17 -8.46
CA MET A 102 4.48 -2.99 -7.02
C MET A 102 5.71 -2.14 -6.72
N ASN A 103 5.56 -1.12 -5.90
CA ASN A 103 6.61 -0.17 -5.61
C ASN A 103 7.39 -0.55 -4.33
N ASP A 104 8.42 -1.37 -4.49
CA ASP A 104 9.35 -1.73 -3.42
C ASP A 104 10.12 -0.51 -2.91
N GLY A 105 10.42 0.44 -3.79
CA GLY A 105 11.08 1.68 -3.43
C GLY A 105 10.25 2.51 -2.44
N PHE A 106 8.95 2.66 -2.69
CA PHE A 106 8.04 3.29 -1.72
C PHE A 106 8.03 2.51 -0.40
N MET A 107 7.84 1.19 -0.43
CA MET A 107 7.78 0.35 0.76
C MET A 107 9.04 0.50 1.62
N ILE A 108 10.22 0.41 1.02
CA ILE A 108 11.51 0.54 1.73
C ILE A 108 11.65 1.93 2.35
N ASN A 109 11.42 2.99 1.56
CA ASN A 109 11.57 4.37 2.04
C ASN A 109 10.54 4.72 3.11
N ALA A 110 9.28 4.30 2.94
CA ALA A 110 8.22 4.52 3.91
C ALA A 110 8.53 3.84 5.26
N ARG A 111 8.91 2.55 5.24
CA ARG A 111 9.26 1.81 6.46
C ARG A 111 10.49 2.41 7.17
N ARG A 112 11.52 2.79 6.42
CA ARG A 112 12.74 3.39 6.97
C ARG A 112 12.47 4.78 7.53
N PHE A 113 11.68 5.60 6.86
CA PHE A 113 11.28 6.91 7.36
C PHE A 113 10.38 6.79 8.60
N LEU A 114 9.42 5.84 8.59
CA LEU A 114 8.53 5.56 9.72
C LEU A 114 9.30 5.22 11.00
N LYS A 115 10.38 4.45 10.91
CA LYS A 115 11.22 4.11 12.07
C LYS A 115 12.33 5.12 12.36
N SER A 116 12.34 6.26 11.67
CA SER A 116 13.30 7.35 11.90
C SER A 116 14.75 7.07 11.42
N ASP A 117 14.94 6.26 10.37
CA ASP A 117 16.24 6.10 9.75
C ASP A 117 16.71 7.40 9.11
N GLU A 118 18.02 7.59 9.05
CA GLU A 118 18.67 8.74 8.42
C GLU A 118 18.59 8.68 6.90
N GLY A 119 18.60 9.87 6.25
CA GLY A 119 18.67 10.01 4.80
C GLY A 119 17.40 9.54 4.05
N GLN A 120 16.21 9.59 4.69
CA GLN A 120 14.97 9.08 4.08
C GLN A 120 14.02 10.17 3.55
N THR A 121 14.24 11.42 3.91
CA THR A 121 13.31 12.53 3.58
C THR A 121 13.13 12.73 2.08
N GLU A 122 14.24 12.78 1.30
CA GLU A 122 14.20 12.97 -0.15
C GLU A 122 13.52 11.78 -0.86
N GLY A 123 13.93 10.55 -0.51
CA GLY A 123 13.36 9.34 -1.11
C GLY A 123 11.87 9.21 -0.79
N PHE A 124 11.47 9.47 0.45
CA PHE A 124 10.06 9.44 0.81
C PHE A 124 9.24 10.52 0.07
N TYR A 125 9.76 11.77 -0.02
CA TYR A 125 9.11 12.82 -0.81
C TYR A 125 8.93 12.41 -2.27
N HIS A 126 9.97 11.83 -2.89
CA HIS A 126 9.92 11.35 -4.28
C HIS A 126 8.75 10.38 -4.48
N TYR A 127 8.66 9.35 -3.66
CA TYR A 127 7.61 8.33 -3.79
C TYR A 127 6.23 8.84 -3.34
N PHE A 128 6.13 9.65 -2.28
CA PHE A 128 4.84 10.11 -1.78
C PHE A 128 4.05 10.93 -2.81
N LYS A 129 4.75 11.70 -3.65
CA LYS A 129 4.14 12.47 -4.75
C LYS A 129 3.96 11.69 -6.06
N GLN A 130 4.49 10.47 -6.16
CA GLN A 130 4.41 9.64 -7.34
C GLN A 130 2.95 9.31 -7.67
N GLN A 131 2.59 9.47 -8.95
CA GLN A 131 1.22 9.34 -9.41
C GLN A 131 0.99 7.99 -10.09
N ARG A 132 -0.29 7.67 -10.36
CA ARG A 132 -0.70 6.43 -11.02
C ARG A 132 -0.05 6.21 -12.39
N GLN A 133 0.21 7.25 -13.14
CA GLN A 133 0.80 7.18 -14.48
C GLN A 133 2.35 7.11 -14.48
N ASP A 134 2.97 7.20 -13.32
CA ASP A 134 4.41 6.94 -13.15
C ASP A 134 4.67 5.43 -13.12
N GLY A 135 5.88 5.00 -13.43
CA GLY A 135 6.28 3.60 -13.25
C GLY A 135 6.22 3.18 -11.78
N GLU A 136 6.16 1.87 -11.50
CA GLU A 136 6.05 1.34 -10.13
C GLU A 136 4.93 2.02 -9.33
N ASN A 137 3.73 1.98 -9.86
CA ASN A 137 2.65 2.85 -9.43
C ASN A 137 1.69 2.26 -8.39
N LEU A 138 1.97 1.09 -7.82
CA LEU A 138 1.17 0.48 -6.76
C LEU A 138 1.91 0.56 -5.43
N HIS A 139 1.53 1.51 -4.57
CA HIS A 139 2.16 1.71 -3.27
C HIS A 139 1.65 0.72 -2.23
N TYR A 140 2.54 0.19 -1.42
CA TYR A 140 2.22 -0.65 -0.28
C TYR A 140 3.24 -0.47 0.85
N ILE A 141 2.83 -0.74 2.07
CA ILE A 141 3.73 -0.84 3.22
C ILE A 141 3.95 -2.30 3.59
N THR A 142 2.90 -3.12 3.47
CA THR A 142 2.88 -4.53 3.83
C THR A 142 2.21 -5.35 2.74
N GLN A 143 2.65 -6.59 2.61
CA GLN A 143 2.08 -7.57 1.70
C GLN A 143 2.20 -8.98 2.30
N HIS A 144 1.63 -9.99 1.64
CA HIS A 144 1.63 -11.38 2.13
C HIS A 144 3.04 -12.00 2.27
N ASN A 145 4.04 -11.51 1.53
CA ASN A 145 5.46 -11.87 1.69
C ASN A 145 6.17 -10.89 2.62
N GLY A 146 5.97 -11.01 3.91
CA GLY A 146 6.56 -10.11 4.88
C GLY A 146 5.78 -10.05 6.18
N PHE A 147 6.10 -9.07 7.02
CA PHE A 147 5.33 -8.77 8.20
C PHE A 147 3.99 -8.12 7.87
N THR A 148 2.95 -8.43 8.65
CA THR A 148 1.74 -7.59 8.75
C THR A 148 2.11 -6.22 9.32
N LEU A 149 1.26 -5.21 9.18
CA LEU A 149 1.53 -3.88 9.74
C LEU A 149 1.71 -3.93 11.26
N ARG A 150 0.91 -4.73 11.94
CA ARG A 150 1.03 -4.97 13.39
C ARG A 150 2.38 -5.56 13.75
N ASP A 151 2.86 -6.53 12.97
CA ASP A 151 4.15 -7.18 13.21
C ASP A 151 5.32 -6.27 12.84
N LEU A 152 5.20 -5.47 11.79
CA LEU A 152 6.20 -4.49 11.37
C LEU A 152 6.58 -3.50 12.48
N ILE A 153 5.61 -3.12 13.32
CA ILE A 153 5.79 -2.21 14.46
C ILE A 153 5.92 -2.93 15.81
N SER A 154 6.07 -4.25 15.79
CA SER A 154 6.13 -5.07 17.01
C SER A 154 7.32 -6.02 17.07
N TYR A 155 7.99 -6.27 15.94
CA TYR A 155 9.08 -7.22 15.85
C TYR A 155 10.27 -6.62 15.09
N ASP A 156 11.47 -6.76 15.63
CA ASP A 156 12.71 -6.43 14.92
C ASP A 156 13.23 -7.63 14.14
N ILE A 157 12.98 -8.85 14.63
CA ILE A 157 13.42 -10.09 14.02
C ILE A 157 12.24 -10.97 13.64
N LYS A 158 12.42 -11.80 12.61
CA LYS A 158 11.40 -12.75 12.18
C LYS A 158 11.34 -13.97 13.11
N HIS A 159 10.14 -14.54 13.21
CA HIS A 159 9.83 -15.72 14.02
C HIS A 159 9.15 -16.80 13.17
N ASN A 160 9.92 -17.38 12.23
CA ASN A 160 9.46 -18.38 11.29
C ASN A 160 9.76 -19.83 11.74
N GLU A 161 10.11 -20.06 13.02
CA GLU A 161 10.51 -21.39 13.53
C GLU A 161 9.45 -22.47 13.25
N LYS A 162 8.17 -22.08 13.28
CA LYS A 162 7.04 -22.99 13.02
C LYS A 162 6.92 -23.43 11.56
N ASN A 163 7.61 -22.77 10.63
CA ASN A 163 7.62 -23.16 9.23
C ASN A 163 8.49 -24.41 8.95
N GLY A 164 9.29 -24.85 9.92
CA GLY A 164 10.14 -26.03 9.78
C GLY A 164 11.48 -25.77 9.06
N GLU A 165 11.73 -24.54 8.63
CA GLU A 165 12.93 -24.11 7.90
C GLU A 165 14.05 -23.55 8.82
N LYS A 166 13.96 -23.80 10.14
CA LYS A 166 14.90 -23.30 11.14
C LYS A 166 15.08 -21.77 11.09
N ASN A 167 13.99 -21.04 10.84
CA ASN A 167 13.96 -19.58 10.72
C ASN A 167 14.87 -19.00 9.61
N ARG A 168 15.21 -19.80 8.59
CA ARG A 168 16.06 -19.36 7.45
C ARG A 168 15.25 -18.78 6.28
N ASP A 169 13.99 -19.15 6.18
CA ASP A 169 13.02 -18.71 5.18
C ASP A 169 12.54 -17.27 5.41
N GLY A 170 11.95 -16.66 4.38
CA GLY A 170 11.51 -15.27 4.41
C GLY A 170 12.64 -14.24 4.41
N THR A 171 12.30 -12.98 4.24
CA THR A 171 13.29 -11.89 4.18
C THR A 171 14.00 -11.67 5.51
N GLN A 172 15.27 -11.28 5.44
CA GLN A 172 16.05 -10.86 6.61
C GLN A 172 15.89 -9.36 6.89
N TYR A 173 15.55 -8.57 5.88
CA TYR A 173 15.48 -7.10 5.94
C TYR A 173 14.01 -6.65 5.92
N ASN A 174 13.38 -6.60 7.10
CA ASN A 174 11.99 -6.19 7.22
C ASN A 174 11.83 -4.66 7.33
N TYR A 175 12.90 -3.93 7.62
CA TYR A 175 12.86 -2.49 7.95
C TYR A 175 11.82 -2.18 9.04
N SER A 176 11.69 -3.10 9.99
CA SER A 176 10.73 -3.05 11.10
C SER A 176 11.32 -2.38 12.34
N TRP A 177 10.45 -2.07 13.29
CA TRP A 177 10.84 -1.56 14.60
C TRP A 177 9.84 -2.04 15.67
N ASN A 178 10.35 -2.72 16.69
CA ASN A 178 9.51 -3.27 17.77
C ASN A 178 8.96 -2.21 18.75
N CYS A 179 9.29 -0.93 18.56
CA CYS A 179 8.91 0.19 19.43
C CYS A 179 9.40 0.03 20.87
N GLY A 180 10.56 -0.64 21.06
CA GLY A 180 11.21 -0.80 22.37
C GLY A 180 10.85 -2.10 23.10
N MET A 181 10.11 -3.02 22.47
CA MET A 181 9.88 -4.36 23.01
C MET A 181 9.46 -5.36 21.94
N GLU A 182 10.16 -6.47 21.87
CA GLU A 182 9.87 -7.54 20.90
C GLU A 182 8.54 -8.23 21.21
N GLY A 183 7.66 -8.31 20.21
CA GLY A 183 6.42 -9.06 20.26
C GLY A 183 5.36 -8.49 21.21
N TYR A 184 4.60 -9.40 21.83
CA TYR A 184 3.50 -9.04 22.71
C TYR A 184 3.96 -8.28 23.95
N THR A 185 3.25 -7.21 24.32
CA THR A 185 3.53 -6.42 25.52
C THR A 185 2.26 -5.82 26.11
N ARG A 186 2.31 -5.53 27.43
CA ARG A 186 1.29 -4.74 28.15
C ARG A 186 1.83 -3.38 28.61
N LYS A 187 3.06 -3.03 28.24
CA LYS A 187 3.67 -1.75 28.62
C LYS A 187 2.97 -0.60 27.89
N LYS A 188 2.27 0.25 28.63
CA LYS A 188 1.50 1.38 28.09
C LYS A 188 2.29 2.30 27.14
N PRO A 189 3.55 2.71 27.45
CA PRO A 189 4.33 3.56 26.53
C PRO A 189 4.61 2.90 25.18
N VAL A 190 4.96 1.59 25.19
CA VAL A 190 5.19 0.82 23.96
C VAL A 190 3.91 0.71 23.12
N LEU A 191 2.79 0.40 23.77
CA LEU A 191 1.49 0.32 23.08
C LEU A 191 1.07 1.68 22.50
N ALA A 192 1.34 2.79 23.21
CA ALA A 192 1.07 4.13 22.70
C ALA A 192 1.94 4.45 21.47
N MET A 193 3.23 4.09 21.50
CA MET A 193 4.13 4.27 20.36
C MET A 193 3.68 3.42 19.17
N ARG A 194 3.32 2.16 19.38
CA ARG A 194 2.80 1.29 18.31
C ARG A 194 1.54 1.85 17.67
N ARG A 195 0.58 2.36 18.47
CA ARG A 195 -0.61 3.03 17.91
C ARG A 195 -0.26 4.28 17.09
N LYS A 196 0.74 5.06 17.54
CA LYS A 196 1.21 6.22 16.77
C LYS A 196 1.82 5.78 15.43
N GLN A 197 2.69 4.77 15.43
CA GLN A 197 3.32 4.26 14.23
C GLN A 197 2.33 3.62 13.25
N ASP A 198 1.35 2.90 13.76
CA ASP A 198 0.24 2.36 12.98
C ASP A 198 -0.50 3.47 12.22
N ARG A 199 -0.94 4.53 12.91
CA ARG A 199 -1.60 5.67 12.27
C ARG A 199 -0.70 6.40 11.27
N ASN A 200 0.58 6.60 11.59
CA ASN A 200 1.54 7.21 10.68
C ASN A 200 1.67 6.38 9.38
N ALA A 201 1.77 5.05 9.49
CA ALA A 201 1.84 4.18 8.33
C ALA A 201 0.60 4.30 7.43
N TRP A 202 -0.59 4.34 8.02
CA TRP A 202 -1.83 4.54 7.27
C TRP A 202 -1.89 5.89 6.55
N VAL A 203 -1.47 6.98 7.21
CA VAL A 203 -1.37 8.31 6.56
C VAL A 203 -0.38 8.28 5.41
N MET A 204 0.80 7.70 5.60
CA MET A 204 1.82 7.58 4.56
C MET A 204 1.32 6.81 3.34
N LEU A 205 0.62 5.70 3.56
CA LEU A 205 0.10 4.86 2.48
C LEU A 205 -1.11 5.49 1.79
N LEU A 206 -2.13 5.89 2.56
CA LEU A 206 -3.42 6.25 2.02
C LEU A 206 -3.49 7.69 1.51
N LEU A 207 -2.63 8.58 2.00
CA LEU A 207 -2.60 9.97 1.56
C LEU A 207 -1.47 10.29 0.57
N GLY A 208 -0.64 9.32 0.19
CA GLY A 208 0.23 9.39 -0.98
C GLY A 208 -0.58 9.46 -2.28
N MET A 209 0.02 9.89 -3.38
CA MET A 209 -0.68 10.11 -4.65
C MET A 209 -1.01 8.81 -5.39
N ALA A 210 -0.10 7.83 -5.38
CA ALA A 210 -0.28 6.56 -6.09
C ALA A 210 -1.41 5.69 -5.50
N PRO A 211 -1.98 4.74 -6.26
CA PRO A 211 -2.93 3.77 -5.75
C PRO A 211 -2.35 2.95 -4.58
N PRO A 212 -3.03 2.87 -3.43
CA PRO A 212 -2.57 2.08 -2.31
C PRO A 212 -3.02 0.63 -2.42
N MET A 213 -2.14 -0.30 -2.02
CA MET A 213 -2.47 -1.70 -1.76
C MET A 213 -2.40 -1.96 -0.24
N ILE A 214 -3.42 -2.61 0.29
CA ILE A 214 -3.57 -2.93 1.71
C ILE A 214 -3.51 -4.45 1.87
N LEU A 215 -2.71 -4.95 2.81
CA LEU A 215 -2.78 -6.34 3.23
C LEU A 215 -4.05 -6.54 4.08
N ALA A 216 -4.89 -7.48 3.66
CA ALA A 216 -6.15 -7.77 4.37
C ALA A 216 -5.90 -8.11 5.85
N GLY A 217 -6.62 -7.43 6.74
CA GLY A 217 -6.49 -7.58 8.17
C GLY A 217 -5.62 -6.52 8.85
N ASP A 218 -4.76 -5.83 8.13
CA ASP A 218 -3.94 -4.75 8.72
C ASP A 218 -4.83 -3.63 9.27
N GLU A 219 -5.96 -3.33 8.61
CA GLU A 219 -6.92 -2.31 9.00
C GLU A 219 -7.60 -2.57 10.37
N PHE A 220 -7.50 -3.77 10.88
CA PHE A 220 -7.94 -4.11 12.26
C PHE A 220 -6.86 -4.82 13.08
N GLY A 221 -5.58 -4.66 12.68
CA GLY A 221 -4.43 -5.04 13.49
C GLY A 221 -4.13 -6.54 13.50
N ASN A 222 -4.33 -7.23 12.38
CA ASN A 222 -3.92 -8.63 12.19
C ASN A 222 -2.43 -8.82 12.48
N SER A 223 -2.08 -9.96 13.10
CA SER A 223 -0.71 -10.32 13.43
C SER A 223 -0.45 -11.79 13.14
N GLN A 224 0.63 -12.07 12.44
CA GLN A 224 1.19 -13.40 12.24
C GLN A 224 2.25 -13.76 13.28
N LYS A 225 2.27 -13.00 14.40
CA LYS A 225 3.15 -13.21 15.58
C LYS A 225 4.64 -13.19 15.20
N GLY A 226 5.02 -12.31 14.27
CA GLY A 226 6.38 -12.16 13.78
C GLY A 226 6.79 -13.19 12.73
N ASN A 227 5.88 -14.01 12.23
CA ASN A 227 6.15 -14.84 11.05
C ASN A 227 6.00 -13.99 9.79
N ASN A 228 7.09 -13.80 9.04
CA ASN A 228 7.12 -13.01 7.82
C ASN A 228 7.08 -13.84 6.53
N ASN A 229 6.79 -15.14 6.64
CA ASN A 229 6.71 -16.07 5.51
C ASN A 229 5.73 -17.21 5.79
N ALA A 230 4.50 -16.86 6.15
CA ALA A 230 3.53 -17.79 6.72
C ALA A 230 2.81 -18.69 5.67
N TYR A 231 3.36 -18.85 4.47
CA TYR A 231 2.77 -19.58 3.33
C TYR A 231 2.32 -21.00 3.64
N CYS A 232 3.02 -21.70 4.56
CA CYS A 232 2.74 -23.09 4.93
C CYS A 232 1.87 -23.22 6.20
N GLN A 233 1.38 -22.11 6.76
CA GLN A 233 0.64 -22.05 8.02
C GLN A 233 -0.88 -22.01 7.74
N ASP A 234 -1.52 -23.15 7.49
CA ASP A 234 -2.99 -23.21 7.42
C ASP A 234 -3.59 -23.39 8.82
N ASN A 235 -3.49 -22.33 9.63
CA ASN A 235 -3.90 -22.31 11.03
C ASN A 235 -4.11 -20.85 11.53
N PRO A 236 -4.47 -20.61 12.79
CA PRO A 236 -4.70 -19.26 13.33
C PRO A 236 -3.51 -18.28 13.24
N THR A 237 -2.34 -18.67 12.73
CA THR A 237 -1.26 -17.74 12.43
C THR A 237 -1.60 -16.90 11.19
N THR A 238 -2.25 -17.48 10.18
CA THR A 238 -2.64 -16.81 8.93
C THR A 238 -4.13 -16.51 8.83
N TRP A 239 -4.96 -17.23 9.59
CA TRP A 239 -6.40 -16.99 9.56
C TRP A 239 -6.72 -15.62 10.15
N LEU A 240 -7.54 -14.84 9.44
CA LEU A 240 -8.01 -13.56 9.96
C LEU A 240 -8.98 -13.79 11.14
N ASN A 241 -8.64 -13.21 12.27
CA ASN A 241 -9.51 -13.24 13.44
C ASN A 241 -10.47 -12.05 13.41
N TRP A 242 -11.67 -12.25 12.91
CA TRP A 242 -12.67 -11.19 12.78
C TRP A 242 -13.11 -10.57 14.12
N ASN A 243 -12.90 -11.25 15.26
CA ASN A 243 -13.13 -10.65 16.57
C ASN A 243 -12.16 -9.50 16.89
N ASP A 244 -11.04 -9.41 16.17
CA ASP A 244 -10.09 -8.31 16.36
C ASP A 244 -10.58 -7.01 15.73
N LEU A 245 -11.53 -7.05 14.78
CA LEU A 245 -12.24 -5.89 14.27
C LEU A 245 -12.97 -5.13 15.39
N GLU A 246 -13.70 -5.86 16.26
CA GLU A 246 -14.42 -5.25 17.39
C GLU A 246 -13.45 -4.63 18.40
N LYS A 247 -12.29 -5.25 18.63
CA LYS A 247 -11.28 -4.77 19.57
C LYS A 247 -10.48 -3.57 19.07
N ASN A 248 -10.33 -3.44 17.75
CA ASN A 248 -9.53 -2.42 17.08
C ASN A 248 -10.37 -1.49 16.20
N THR A 249 -11.63 -1.27 16.55
CA THR A 249 -12.59 -0.40 15.85
C THR A 249 -11.99 0.99 15.59
N GLU A 250 -11.21 1.54 16.53
CA GLU A 250 -10.55 2.84 16.39
C GLU A 250 -9.62 2.90 15.16
N THR A 251 -8.79 1.86 14.95
CA THR A 251 -7.91 1.77 13.77
C THR A 251 -8.74 1.59 12.50
N PHE A 252 -9.71 0.70 12.52
CA PHE A 252 -10.59 0.44 11.38
C PHE A 252 -11.34 1.70 10.93
N ASP A 253 -11.93 2.44 11.87
CA ASP A 253 -12.63 3.69 11.58
C ASP A 253 -11.68 4.75 11.03
N PHE A 254 -10.47 4.86 11.57
CA PHE A 254 -9.44 5.77 11.07
C PHE A 254 -9.07 5.46 9.62
N VAL A 255 -8.82 4.19 9.27
CA VAL A 255 -8.53 3.76 7.89
C VAL A 255 -9.70 4.09 6.97
N ARG A 256 -10.93 3.81 7.41
CA ARG A 256 -12.15 4.13 6.66
C ARG A 256 -12.30 5.62 6.38
N GLU A 257 -11.99 6.46 7.37
CA GLU A 257 -12.01 7.93 7.21
C GLU A 257 -10.96 8.42 6.20
N LEU A 258 -9.73 7.90 6.26
CA LEU A 258 -8.68 8.24 5.30
C LEU A 258 -9.07 7.83 3.87
N LEU A 259 -9.64 6.65 3.68
CA LEU A 259 -10.14 6.18 2.38
C LEU A 259 -11.29 7.05 1.88
N ALA A 260 -12.22 7.43 2.76
CA ALA A 260 -13.32 8.34 2.42
C ALA A 260 -12.82 9.74 2.05
N PHE A 261 -11.81 10.24 2.76
CA PHE A 261 -11.15 11.50 2.43
C PHE A 261 -10.50 11.42 1.05
N ARG A 262 -9.66 10.39 0.81
CA ARG A 262 -9.02 10.16 -0.50
C ARG A 262 -10.04 10.11 -1.63
N LYS A 263 -11.16 9.40 -1.44
CA LYS A 263 -12.22 9.26 -2.44
C LYS A 263 -12.92 10.58 -2.77
N ARG A 264 -13.02 11.51 -1.81
CA ARG A 264 -13.72 12.79 -2.00
C ARG A 264 -12.83 13.92 -2.49
N HIS A 265 -11.54 13.90 -2.14
CA HIS A 265 -10.66 15.04 -2.39
C HIS A 265 -10.18 15.09 -3.84
N PRO A 266 -10.38 16.24 -4.57
CA PRO A 266 -10.06 16.37 -5.99
C PRO A 266 -8.61 16.08 -6.35
N LEU A 267 -7.66 16.31 -5.43
CA LEU A 267 -6.24 16.00 -5.61
C LEU A 267 -6.00 14.57 -6.14
N TYR A 268 -6.70 13.58 -5.56
CA TYR A 268 -6.51 12.15 -5.89
C TYR A 268 -7.18 11.72 -7.20
N HIS A 269 -7.96 12.62 -7.81
CA HIS A 269 -8.59 12.41 -9.12
C HIS A 269 -7.85 13.14 -10.24
N ASN A 270 -6.76 13.86 -9.91
CA ASN A 270 -5.96 14.57 -10.87
C ASN A 270 -5.28 13.58 -11.85
N LYS A 271 -5.39 13.89 -13.15
CA LYS A 271 -4.79 13.11 -14.24
C LYS A 271 -3.55 13.78 -14.84
N GLU A 272 -3.28 15.05 -14.48
CA GLU A 272 -2.11 15.77 -14.95
C GLU A 272 -0.89 15.45 -14.08
N PHE A 273 0.28 15.36 -14.69
CA PHE A 273 1.53 15.18 -13.94
C PHE A 273 1.82 16.38 -13.04
N LEU A 274 2.25 16.11 -11.83
CA LEU A 274 2.77 17.10 -10.91
C LEU A 274 4.13 17.61 -11.41
N ARG A 275 4.26 18.93 -11.55
CA ARG A 275 5.45 19.57 -12.14
C ARG A 275 6.40 20.16 -11.11
N GLY A 276 5.93 20.40 -9.88
CA GLY A 276 6.71 21.05 -8.84
C GLY A 276 7.05 22.51 -9.17
N SER A 277 6.23 23.17 -9.99
CA SER A 277 6.44 24.56 -10.43
C SER A 277 5.12 25.29 -10.58
N ASP A 278 5.16 26.62 -10.50
CA ASP A 278 3.97 27.47 -10.72
C ASP A 278 3.78 27.77 -12.21
N TYR A 279 3.42 26.74 -12.99
CA TYR A 279 3.26 26.83 -14.45
C TYR A 279 1.94 27.49 -14.90
N ARG A 280 1.04 27.79 -13.96
CA ARG A 280 -0.23 28.52 -14.23
C ARG A 280 -0.24 29.92 -13.64
N SER A 281 0.86 30.36 -13.03
CA SER A 281 0.97 31.66 -12.32
C SER A 281 -0.13 31.84 -11.25
N LEU A 282 -0.36 30.80 -10.46
CA LEU A 282 -1.37 30.79 -9.39
C LEU A 282 -0.81 31.24 -8.03
N GLY A 283 0.49 31.49 -7.93
CA GLY A 283 1.16 32.00 -6.75
C GLY A 283 1.93 30.96 -5.93
N ALA A 284 1.79 29.66 -6.24
CA ALA A 284 2.58 28.59 -5.65
C ALA A 284 2.67 27.39 -6.61
N PRO A 285 3.69 26.52 -6.50
CA PRO A 285 3.77 25.28 -7.23
C PRO A 285 2.59 24.33 -6.96
N ASP A 286 2.24 23.49 -7.92
CA ASP A 286 1.21 22.44 -7.75
C ASP A 286 1.55 21.47 -6.60
N VAL A 287 2.82 21.12 -6.47
CA VAL A 287 3.40 20.40 -5.32
C VAL A 287 4.72 21.04 -4.92
N SER A 288 4.97 21.17 -3.64
CA SER A 288 6.25 21.66 -3.11
C SER A 288 6.65 20.95 -1.83
N CYS A 289 7.97 20.94 -1.59
CA CYS A 289 8.60 20.34 -0.42
C CYS A 289 9.07 21.45 0.53
N HIS A 290 8.93 21.21 1.81
CA HIS A 290 9.28 22.12 2.89
C HIS A 290 10.02 21.36 4.00
N GLY A 291 10.82 22.06 4.77
CA GLY A 291 11.32 21.62 6.07
C GLY A 291 10.42 22.15 7.20
N ARG A 292 11.02 22.54 8.30
CA ARG A 292 10.32 23.25 9.39
C ARG A 292 9.86 24.65 8.94
N GLU A 293 10.70 25.28 8.12
CA GLU A 293 10.39 26.57 7.50
C GLU A 293 9.73 26.36 6.12
N PRO A 294 8.74 27.21 5.77
CA PRO A 294 8.12 27.17 4.46
C PRO A 294 9.13 27.40 3.34
N TRP A 295 8.96 26.70 2.23
CA TRP A 295 9.75 26.85 1.01
C TRP A 295 11.23 26.46 1.13
N THR A 296 11.64 25.92 2.28
CA THR A 296 13.01 25.50 2.57
C THR A 296 13.02 24.00 2.87
N ALA A 297 13.19 23.17 1.85
CA ALA A 297 13.32 21.73 2.03
C ALA A 297 14.68 21.38 2.66
N ASP A 298 14.69 20.46 3.60
CA ASP A 298 15.91 19.91 4.19
C ASP A 298 16.02 18.41 3.89
N PHE A 299 16.89 18.09 2.93
CA PHE A 299 17.22 16.71 2.55
C PHE A 299 18.57 16.28 3.12
N SER A 300 19.08 16.97 4.13
CA SER A 300 20.32 16.55 4.79
C SER A 300 20.15 15.14 5.37
N TYR A 301 21.28 14.43 5.47
CA TYR A 301 21.30 13.03 5.95
C TYR A 301 20.63 12.86 7.33
N TYR A 302 20.74 13.84 8.19
CA TYR A 302 20.18 13.80 9.55
C TYR A 302 18.74 14.31 9.66
N SER A 303 18.18 14.89 8.59
CA SER A 303 16.81 15.37 8.59
C SER A 303 15.81 14.21 8.72
N ARG A 304 14.82 14.40 9.59
CA ARG A 304 13.70 13.49 9.84
C ARG A 304 12.35 14.17 9.75
N GLU A 305 12.35 15.36 9.16
CA GLU A 305 11.21 16.24 9.05
C GLU A 305 10.94 16.58 7.60
N LEU A 306 9.68 16.56 7.23
CA LEU A 306 9.26 16.80 5.86
C LEU A 306 7.90 17.47 5.84
N GLY A 307 7.81 18.63 5.18
CA GLY A 307 6.56 19.25 4.81
C GLY A 307 6.27 19.04 3.32
N ILE A 308 5.06 18.69 2.96
CA ILE A 308 4.62 18.55 1.57
C ILE A 308 3.34 19.35 1.39
N LEU A 309 3.36 20.31 0.47
CA LEU A 309 2.20 21.10 0.08
C LEU A 309 1.68 20.63 -1.28
N TYR A 310 0.40 20.36 -1.39
CA TYR A 310 -0.35 20.29 -2.64
C TYR A 310 -1.26 21.50 -2.74
N TYR A 311 -1.02 22.36 -3.73
CA TYR A 311 -1.73 23.62 -3.85
C TYR A 311 -3.08 23.42 -4.57
N GLY A 312 -4.18 23.50 -3.81
CA GLY A 312 -5.52 23.17 -4.23
C GLY A 312 -6.05 23.90 -5.46
N ALA A 313 -5.50 25.09 -5.76
CA ALA A 313 -5.87 25.85 -6.95
C ALA A 313 -5.62 25.10 -8.28
N TYR A 314 -4.69 24.15 -8.29
CA TYR A 314 -4.42 23.29 -9.46
C TYR A 314 -5.45 22.16 -9.61
N PHE A 315 -6.09 21.75 -8.52
CA PHE A 315 -6.94 20.56 -8.45
C PHE A 315 -8.43 20.88 -8.30
N GLY A 316 -8.78 22.15 -8.16
CA GLY A 316 -10.16 22.59 -7.95
C GLY A 316 -10.70 22.26 -6.55
N GLY A 317 -9.82 22.16 -5.55
CA GLY A 317 -10.15 21.85 -4.17
C GLY A 317 -9.39 22.66 -3.14
N GLU A 318 -9.39 22.18 -1.91
CA GLU A 318 -8.59 22.75 -0.82
C GLU A 318 -7.11 22.38 -0.98
N SER A 319 -6.22 23.25 -0.48
CA SER A 319 -4.79 22.93 -0.39
C SER A 319 -4.57 21.97 0.77
N LEU A 320 -3.69 21.00 0.57
CA LEU A 320 -3.30 20.04 1.60
C LEU A 320 -1.83 20.26 1.97
N TYR A 321 -1.57 20.30 3.27
CA TYR A 321 -0.21 20.32 3.79
C TYR A 321 0.00 19.11 4.70
N PHE A 322 1.02 18.31 4.39
CA PHE A 322 1.42 17.14 5.17
C PHE A 322 2.70 17.48 5.92
N ALA A 323 2.65 17.45 7.26
CA ALA A 323 3.82 17.64 8.13
C ALA A 323 4.21 16.28 8.73
N PHE A 324 5.37 15.78 8.38
CA PHE A 324 5.94 14.55 8.92
C PHE A 324 7.10 14.90 9.86
N ASN A 325 6.97 14.50 11.12
CA ASN A 325 8.06 14.57 12.10
C ASN A 325 8.33 13.18 12.65
N PHE A 326 9.41 12.55 12.17
CA PHE A 326 9.91 11.29 12.67
C PHE A 326 11.13 11.46 13.58
N HIS A 327 11.46 12.71 13.97
CA HIS A 327 12.39 12.98 15.04
C HIS A 327 11.81 12.55 16.40
N TRP A 328 12.66 12.25 17.37
CA TRP A 328 12.22 11.86 18.73
C TRP A 328 11.71 13.04 19.55
N GLU A 329 12.02 14.28 19.15
CA GLU A 329 11.53 15.51 19.75
C GLU A 329 10.36 16.09 18.96
N ALA A 330 9.52 16.85 19.64
CA ALA A 330 8.46 17.62 19.00
C ALA A 330 9.05 18.87 18.33
N HIS A 331 8.72 19.08 17.07
CA HIS A 331 9.16 20.25 16.31
C HIS A 331 7.95 21.02 15.78
N GLU A 332 8.08 22.34 15.72
CA GLU A 332 7.10 23.22 15.10
C GLU A 332 7.34 23.30 13.60
N PHE A 333 6.25 23.27 12.82
CA PHE A 333 6.24 23.52 11.40
C PHE A 333 5.57 24.86 11.12
N TYR A 334 6.27 25.76 10.45
CA TYR A 334 5.69 26.98 9.96
C TYR A 334 5.01 26.73 8.62
N LEU A 335 3.72 27.03 8.53
CA LEU A 335 2.93 26.72 7.35
C LEU A 335 3.05 27.85 6.31
N PRO A 336 3.10 27.52 5.01
CA PRO A 336 3.18 28.55 3.97
C PRO A 336 1.90 29.39 3.91
N ASP A 337 2.07 30.72 3.77
CA ASP A 337 0.97 31.63 3.44
C ASP A 337 0.79 31.63 1.92
N ILE A 338 -0.22 30.90 1.44
CA ILE A 338 -0.49 30.67 0.01
C ILE A 338 -1.72 31.41 -0.51
N GLN A 339 -2.60 31.86 0.37
CA GLN A 339 -3.84 32.48 -0.04
C GLN A 339 -4.33 33.53 1.01
N LYS A 340 -4.41 34.78 0.62
CA LYS A 340 -4.93 35.86 1.48
C LYS A 340 -6.33 35.51 2.03
N GLY A 341 -6.50 35.63 3.35
CA GLY A 341 -7.78 35.44 4.02
C GLY A 341 -8.22 34.02 4.25
N LYS A 342 -7.35 33.03 3.99
CA LYS A 342 -7.57 31.61 4.35
C LYS A 342 -6.69 31.23 5.55
N THR A 343 -7.16 30.22 6.29
CA THR A 343 -6.47 29.68 7.46
C THR A 343 -6.29 28.18 7.31
N TRP A 344 -5.20 27.67 7.83
CA TRP A 344 -4.97 26.23 7.93
C TRP A 344 -5.83 25.61 9.02
N LYS A 345 -6.37 24.43 8.75
CA LYS A 345 -7.13 23.61 9.69
C LYS A 345 -6.50 22.23 9.77
N VAL A 346 -6.24 21.76 10.99
CA VAL A 346 -5.80 20.36 11.21
C VAL A 346 -6.95 19.43 10.91
N LEU A 347 -6.67 18.39 10.12
CA LEU A 347 -7.63 17.34 9.77
C LEU A 347 -7.37 16.04 10.55
N TYR A 348 -6.09 15.62 10.65
CA TYR A 348 -5.68 14.37 11.29
C TYR A 348 -4.42 14.57 12.13
#